data_22cd7f4cab3970f1a625959155b73505
#
_entry.id   22cd7f4cab3970f1a625959155b73505
#
_cell.length_a   1.000
_cell.length_b   1.000
_cell.length_c   1.000
_cell.angle_alpha   90.00
_cell.angle_beta   90.00
_cell.angle_gamma   90.00
#
_symmetry.space_group_name_H-M   'P 1'
#
loop_
_entity.id
_entity.type
_entity.pdbx_description
1 polymer ?
#
loop_
_entity_poly.entity_id
_entity_poly.type
_entity_poly.pdbx_seq_one_letter_code
_entity_poly.pdbx_strand_id
1 'polypeptide(L)'
;AEPKSEVKNPTLHDAAVKMVAGMSLEEKIGQMLLIGIDGTEIDEGALSMLRDYHVGGVILFDRNMNNKYQVTGLNANLQRLNKEYNKLPLYLCVDQEGGMVARMKQGLTVAPAAARIAEQGTPEDARRWAYQTAMELETIGFNVNFAPVLDIGIPYGRSYGHDAASVSKFTEAACRGYDQAGIIYSLKHFPGMGKSEVDPHTEQYRITASKEILLQEDTIPFKNIIQNFDNQDFM
;
A
#
# COMPACT_ATOMS: atom_id res chain seq x y z
N ALA A 1 42.21 -11.49 32.18
CA ALA A 1 41.73 -10.88 30.92
C ALA A 1 40.21 -10.86 31.01
N GLU A 2 39.61 -9.67 31.13
CA GLU A 2 38.16 -9.50 31.08
C GLU A 2 37.64 -9.82 29.68
N PRO A 3 36.50 -10.49 29.52
CA PRO A 3 35.92 -10.74 28.22
C PRO A 3 35.49 -9.42 27.60
N LYS A 4 36.03 -9.12 26.40
CA LYS A 4 35.54 -7.99 25.59
C LYS A 4 34.04 -8.18 25.33
N SER A 5 33.22 -7.22 25.79
CA SER A 5 31.81 -7.17 25.48
C SER A 5 31.65 -7.10 23.95
N GLU A 6 31.07 -8.11 23.35
CA GLU A 6 30.63 -8.04 21.95
C GLU A 6 29.63 -6.89 21.83
N VAL A 7 30.01 -5.86 21.10
CA VAL A 7 29.10 -4.79 20.72
C VAL A 7 28.12 -5.40 19.69
N LYS A 8 26.95 -5.84 20.17
CA LYS A 8 25.86 -6.26 19.27
C LYS A 8 25.44 -5.06 18.43
N ASN A 9 25.53 -5.17 17.13
CA ASN A 9 24.91 -4.18 16.25
C ASN A 9 23.43 -4.08 16.57
N PRO A 10 22.86 -2.85 16.74
CA PRO A 10 21.43 -2.70 17.03
C PRO A 10 20.60 -3.31 15.90
N THR A 11 19.54 -4.00 16.27
CA THR A 11 18.56 -4.51 15.31
C THR A 11 17.77 -3.35 14.68
N LEU A 12 17.07 -3.60 13.56
CA LEU A 12 16.14 -2.61 12.98
C LEU A 12 15.09 -2.18 14.02
N HIS A 13 14.62 -3.12 14.83
CA HIS A 13 13.70 -2.83 15.93
C HIS A 13 14.30 -1.85 16.96
N ASP A 14 15.54 -2.08 17.39
CA ASP A 14 16.22 -1.19 18.35
C ASP A 14 16.39 0.23 17.79
N ALA A 15 16.69 0.32 16.49
CA ALA A 15 16.80 1.61 15.79
C ALA A 15 15.46 2.33 15.75
N ALA A 16 14.37 1.63 15.41
CA ALA A 16 13.01 2.17 15.39
C ALA A 16 12.57 2.64 16.79
N VAL A 17 12.77 1.82 17.82
CA VAL A 17 12.45 2.19 19.21
C VAL A 17 13.19 3.46 19.63
N LYS A 18 14.48 3.55 19.35
CA LYS A 18 15.29 4.72 19.66
C LYS A 18 14.80 5.98 18.92
N MET A 19 14.43 5.82 17.66
CA MET A 19 13.91 6.93 16.85
C MET A 19 12.58 7.44 17.40
N VAL A 20 11.62 6.55 17.66
CA VAL A 20 10.31 6.90 18.23
C VAL A 20 10.44 7.52 19.62
N ALA A 21 11.39 7.03 20.45
CA ALA A 21 11.64 7.62 21.77
C ALA A 21 12.13 9.07 21.69
N GLY A 22 12.79 9.46 20.60
CA GLY A 22 13.25 10.82 20.36
C GLY A 22 12.25 11.76 19.69
N MET A 23 11.01 11.30 19.40
CA MET A 23 9.95 12.10 18.79
C MET A 23 9.07 12.77 19.86
N SER A 24 8.58 14.00 19.56
CA SER A 24 7.49 14.63 20.31
C SER A 24 6.17 13.87 20.13
N LEU A 25 5.15 14.22 20.91
CA LEU A 25 3.81 13.63 20.72
C LEU A 25 3.22 14.03 19.37
N GLU A 26 3.40 15.28 18.98
CA GLU A 26 2.93 15.84 17.69
C GLU A 26 3.60 15.11 16.53
N GLU A 27 4.92 14.92 16.56
CA GLU A 27 5.65 14.14 15.53
C GLU A 27 5.13 12.70 15.46
N LYS A 28 4.88 12.02 16.59
CA LYS A 28 4.32 10.66 16.61
C LYS A 28 2.94 10.60 16.01
N ILE A 29 2.05 11.53 16.34
CA ILE A 29 0.69 11.61 15.77
C ILE A 29 0.78 11.86 14.27
N GLY A 30 1.58 12.83 13.84
CA GLY A 30 1.78 13.17 12.44
C GLY A 30 2.25 11.98 11.61
N GLN A 31 3.21 11.21 12.13
CA GLN A 31 3.73 10.02 11.45
C GLN A 31 2.70 8.89 11.26
N MET A 32 1.58 8.92 11.99
CA MET A 32 0.46 7.97 11.83
C MET A 32 -0.56 8.42 10.77
N LEU A 33 -0.39 9.59 10.15
CA LEU A 33 -1.33 10.17 9.20
C LEU A 33 -0.81 10.05 7.77
N LEU A 34 -1.67 9.54 6.89
CA LEU A 34 -1.53 9.63 5.44
C LEU A 34 -2.58 10.62 4.93
N ILE A 35 -2.15 11.61 4.17
CA ILE A 35 -3.02 12.67 3.65
C ILE A 35 -3.12 12.65 2.12
N GLY A 36 -4.23 13.11 1.58
CA GLY A 36 -4.34 13.52 0.18
C GLY A 36 -3.95 14.98 0.03
N ILE A 37 -3.49 15.36 -1.16
CA ILE A 37 -3.24 16.74 -1.54
C ILE A 37 -4.14 17.16 -2.70
N ASP A 38 -4.27 18.46 -2.93
CA ASP A 38 -4.98 18.98 -4.08
C ASP A 38 -4.01 19.31 -5.23
N GLY A 39 -4.52 19.17 -6.46
CA GLY A 39 -3.76 19.53 -7.66
C GLY A 39 -2.52 18.69 -7.94
N THR A 40 -1.69 19.21 -8.84
CA THR A 40 -0.51 18.51 -9.38
C THR A 40 0.82 19.09 -8.88
N GLU A 41 0.75 20.03 -7.96
CA GLU A 41 1.88 20.76 -7.37
C GLU A 41 1.69 20.85 -5.85
N ILE A 42 2.76 21.17 -5.12
CA ILE A 42 2.73 21.34 -3.67
C ILE A 42 2.32 22.79 -3.37
N ASP A 43 1.15 22.96 -2.82
CA ASP A 43 0.63 24.23 -2.33
C ASP A 43 0.99 24.48 -0.85
N GLU A 44 0.60 25.63 -0.30
CA GLU A 44 0.84 25.96 1.11
C GLU A 44 0.09 25.00 2.06
N GLY A 45 -1.06 24.48 1.65
CA GLY A 45 -1.80 23.47 2.42
C GLY A 45 -0.98 22.18 2.58
N ALA A 46 -0.48 21.62 1.48
CA ALA A 46 0.39 20.46 1.50
C ALA A 46 1.70 20.74 2.27
N LEU A 47 2.29 21.92 2.08
CA LEU A 47 3.51 22.32 2.79
C LEU A 47 3.28 22.38 4.30
N SER A 48 2.16 22.96 4.76
CA SER A 48 1.85 23.03 6.20
C SER A 48 1.65 21.64 6.82
N MET A 49 1.10 20.69 6.07
CA MET A 49 0.97 19.31 6.55
C MET A 49 2.34 18.66 6.83
N LEU A 50 3.33 18.93 5.98
CA LEU A 50 4.71 18.45 6.20
C LEU A 50 5.40 19.18 7.35
N ARG A 51 5.29 20.52 7.39
CA ARG A 51 6.01 21.39 8.29
C ARG A 51 5.43 21.40 9.70
N ASP A 52 4.10 21.59 9.81
CA ASP A 52 3.43 21.89 11.08
C ASP A 52 2.78 20.66 11.71
N TYR A 53 2.40 19.66 10.87
CA TYR A 53 1.73 18.44 11.32
C TYR A 53 2.58 17.17 11.19
N HIS A 54 3.77 17.25 10.59
CA HIS A 54 4.72 16.14 10.51
C HIS A 54 4.14 14.84 9.95
N VAL A 55 3.26 14.93 8.94
CA VAL A 55 2.55 13.75 8.39
C VAL A 55 3.50 12.68 7.89
N GLY A 56 3.13 11.40 8.10
CA GLY A 56 3.94 10.24 7.73
C GLY A 56 3.92 9.91 6.24
N GLY A 57 2.88 10.35 5.52
CA GLY A 57 2.82 10.08 4.09
C GLY A 57 1.75 10.85 3.32
N VAL A 58 1.84 10.73 2.01
CA VAL A 58 0.94 11.35 1.04
C VAL A 58 0.42 10.29 0.08
N ILE A 59 -0.90 10.22 -0.09
CA ILE A 59 -1.54 9.42 -1.13
C ILE A 59 -1.89 10.32 -2.31
N LEU A 60 -1.52 9.90 -3.53
CA LEU A 60 -1.86 10.58 -4.77
C LEU A 60 -2.99 9.86 -5.52
N PHE A 61 -3.92 10.65 -6.06
CA PHE A 61 -5.07 10.22 -6.85
C PHE A 61 -4.98 10.73 -8.28
N ASP A 62 -5.91 10.32 -9.14
CA ASP A 62 -5.97 10.74 -10.56
C ASP A 62 -5.85 12.26 -10.73
N ARG A 63 -6.44 13.06 -9.82
CA ARG A 63 -6.39 14.54 -9.84
C ARG A 63 -4.98 15.11 -9.63
N ASN A 64 -4.06 14.30 -9.13
CA ASN A 64 -2.68 14.71 -8.86
C ASN A 64 -1.72 14.31 -10.01
N MET A 65 -2.20 13.63 -11.05
CA MET A 65 -1.36 12.94 -12.03
C MET A 65 -1.68 13.35 -13.45
N ASN A 66 -0.76 14.08 -14.09
CA ASN A 66 -0.84 14.40 -15.51
C ASN A 66 -0.07 13.40 -16.38
N ASN A 67 1.17 13.10 -16.00
CA ASN A 67 2.06 12.16 -16.67
C ASN A 67 3.21 11.75 -15.75
N LYS A 68 3.98 10.75 -16.16
CA LYS A 68 5.07 10.21 -15.31
C LYS A 68 6.13 11.24 -14.91
N TYR A 69 6.46 12.19 -15.77
CA TYR A 69 7.50 13.20 -15.48
C TYR A 69 7.04 14.18 -14.41
N GLN A 70 5.78 14.64 -14.51
CA GLN A 70 5.18 15.52 -13.51
C GLN A 70 5.09 14.78 -12.14
N VAL A 71 4.61 13.52 -12.13
CA VAL A 71 4.51 12.73 -10.89
C VAL A 71 5.88 12.47 -10.28
N THR A 72 6.89 12.13 -11.09
CA THR A 72 8.27 11.98 -10.60
C THR A 72 8.77 13.26 -9.94
N GLY A 73 8.52 14.42 -10.56
CA GLY A 73 8.90 15.71 -10.00
C GLY A 73 8.15 16.04 -8.72
N LEU A 74 6.85 15.76 -8.66
CA LEU A 74 6.01 15.96 -7.46
C LEU A 74 6.51 15.10 -6.30
N ASN A 75 6.71 13.79 -6.52
CA ASN A 75 7.20 12.86 -5.51
C ASN A 75 8.60 13.24 -4.99
N ALA A 76 9.50 13.60 -5.89
CA ALA A 76 10.85 14.07 -5.51
C ALA A 76 10.80 15.34 -4.68
N ASN A 77 9.93 16.30 -5.03
CA ASN A 77 9.76 17.55 -4.28
C ASN A 77 9.11 17.33 -2.92
N LEU A 78 8.12 16.43 -2.81
CA LEU A 78 7.52 16.04 -1.52
C LEU A 78 8.58 15.48 -0.58
N GLN A 79 9.40 14.54 -1.01
CA GLN A 79 10.49 13.98 -0.21
C GLN A 79 11.55 15.04 0.15
N ARG A 80 11.91 15.89 -0.80
CA ARG A 80 12.90 16.97 -0.56
C ARG A 80 12.42 17.96 0.51
N LEU A 81 11.17 18.43 0.39
CA LEU A 81 10.58 19.37 1.37
C LEU A 81 10.38 18.68 2.73
N ASN A 82 9.89 17.45 2.73
CA ASN A 82 9.74 16.68 3.97
C ASN A 82 11.04 16.60 4.76
N LYS A 83 12.18 16.38 4.09
CA LYS A 83 13.50 16.28 4.73
C LYS A 83 13.92 17.54 5.48
N GLU A 84 13.34 18.71 5.14
CA GLU A 84 13.61 19.97 5.83
C GLU A 84 12.94 20.01 7.22
N TYR A 85 11.84 19.28 7.42
CA TYR A 85 11.01 19.33 8.61
C TYR A 85 10.96 18.02 9.40
N ASN A 86 11.20 16.88 8.74
CA ASN A 86 10.98 15.55 9.29
C ASN A 86 12.23 14.66 9.16
N LYS A 87 12.40 13.76 10.13
CA LYS A 87 13.54 12.83 10.19
C LYS A 87 13.34 11.58 9.34
N LEU A 88 12.07 11.20 9.12
CA LEU A 88 11.70 10.01 8.35
C LEU A 88 11.28 10.40 6.93
N PRO A 89 11.56 9.57 5.93
CA PRO A 89 11.01 9.77 4.59
C PRO A 89 9.49 9.56 4.59
N LEU A 90 8.79 10.21 3.65
CA LEU A 90 7.36 10.02 3.46
C LEU A 90 7.05 8.65 2.87
N TYR A 91 5.94 8.07 3.31
CA TYR A 91 5.20 7.10 2.52
C TYR A 91 4.53 7.83 1.36
N LEU A 92 4.96 7.55 0.14
CA LEU A 92 4.33 8.05 -1.10
C LEU A 92 3.49 6.93 -1.69
N CYS A 93 2.17 7.08 -1.53
CA CYS A 93 1.20 6.02 -1.70
C CYS A 93 0.35 6.21 -2.96
N VAL A 94 -0.08 5.10 -3.55
CA VAL A 94 -0.98 5.09 -4.70
C VAL A 94 -1.85 3.83 -4.69
N ASP A 95 -3.06 3.91 -5.29
CA ASP A 95 -3.88 2.75 -5.65
C ASP A 95 -3.58 2.33 -7.09
N GLN A 96 -2.65 1.42 -7.29
CA GLN A 96 -2.31 0.86 -8.60
C GLN A 96 -2.60 -0.64 -8.61
N GLU A 97 -3.90 -0.99 -8.60
CA GLU A 97 -4.37 -2.38 -8.57
C GLU A 97 -4.28 -3.06 -9.94
N GLY A 98 -4.44 -2.28 -10.99
CA GLY A 98 -4.68 -2.73 -12.36
C GLY A 98 -6.15 -2.60 -12.77
N GLY A 99 -6.45 -2.88 -14.03
CA GLY A 99 -7.80 -2.74 -14.58
C GLY A 99 -8.37 -1.33 -14.39
N MET A 100 -9.54 -1.23 -13.76
CA MET A 100 -10.20 0.06 -13.53
C MET A 100 -9.48 0.94 -12.48
N VAL A 101 -8.90 0.31 -11.45
CA VAL A 101 -8.22 1.03 -10.37
C VAL A 101 -6.73 1.08 -10.68
N ALA A 102 -6.37 1.99 -11.55
CA ALA A 102 -5.01 2.37 -11.88
C ALA A 102 -4.97 3.89 -11.96
N ARG A 103 -4.29 4.54 -11.02
CA ARG A 103 -4.23 6.01 -10.97
C ARG A 103 -3.24 6.54 -12.01
N MET A 104 -2.09 5.88 -12.13
CA MET A 104 -1.11 6.23 -13.14
C MET A 104 -1.31 5.39 -14.40
N LYS A 105 -1.94 5.97 -15.42
CA LYS A 105 -2.24 5.31 -16.70
C LYS A 105 -1.31 5.74 -17.85
N GLN A 106 -0.75 6.95 -17.74
CA GLN A 106 0.11 7.50 -18.79
C GLN A 106 1.58 7.35 -18.45
N GLY A 107 2.27 6.52 -19.23
CA GLY A 107 3.71 6.32 -19.09
C GLY A 107 4.12 5.18 -18.16
N LEU A 108 3.16 4.45 -17.59
CA LEU A 108 3.34 3.15 -16.94
C LEU A 108 2.49 2.08 -17.63
N THR A 109 2.88 0.84 -17.46
CA THR A 109 2.10 -0.31 -17.90
C THR A 109 0.97 -0.57 -16.90
N VAL A 110 -0.28 -0.58 -17.37
CA VAL A 110 -1.41 -0.92 -16.52
C VAL A 110 -1.62 -2.43 -16.53
N ALA A 111 -1.48 -3.05 -15.36
CA ALA A 111 -1.78 -4.46 -15.18
C ALA A 111 -3.25 -4.76 -15.55
N PRO A 112 -3.57 -5.95 -16.09
CA PRO A 112 -4.95 -6.36 -16.27
C PRO A 112 -5.72 -6.36 -14.95
N ALA A 113 -7.05 -6.31 -15.01
CA ALA A 113 -7.91 -6.49 -13.84
C ALA A 113 -7.64 -7.85 -13.18
N ALA A 114 -7.71 -7.93 -11.85
CA ALA A 114 -7.45 -9.13 -11.08
C ALA A 114 -8.29 -10.35 -11.57
N ALA A 115 -9.59 -10.14 -11.83
CA ALA A 115 -10.46 -11.19 -12.40
C ALA A 115 -9.92 -11.72 -13.73
N ARG A 116 -9.46 -10.85 -14.61
CA ARG A 116 -8.90 -11.24 -15.91
C ARG A 116 -7.62 -12.06 -15.75
N ILE A 117 -6.76 -11.69 -14.79
CA ILE A 117 -5.56 -12.47 -14.49
C ILE A 117 -5.94 -13.85 -13.96
N ALA A 118 -6.97 -13.94 -13.10
CA ALA A 118 -7.42 -15.21 -12.53
C ALA A 118 -8.11 -16.11 -13.57
N GLU A 119 -8.90 -15.53 -14.48
CA GLU A 119 -9.66 -16.26 -15.51
C GLU A 119 -8.79 -16.75 -16.66
N GLN A 120 -7.79 -15.97 -17.08
CA GLN A 120 -7.02 -16.20 -18.30
C GLN A 120 -5.55 -16.54 -18.08
N GLY A 121 -5.08 -16.42 -16.85
CA GLY A 121 -3.69 -16.60 -16.48
C GLY A 121 -3.50 -17.60 -15.33
N THR A 122 -2.36 -17.44 -14.69
CA THR A 122 -1.90 -18.28 -13.58
C THR A 122 -1.50 -17.41 -12.40
N PRO A 123 -1.31 -17.96 -11.18
CA PRO A 123 -0.73 -17.21 -10.07
C PRO A 123 0.63 -16.60 -10.39
N GLU A 124 1.44 -17.26 -11.22
CA GLU A 124 2.71 -16.71 -11.68
C GLU A 124 2.52 -15.44 -12.53
N ASP A 125 1.41 -15.33 -13.26
CA ASP A 125 1.08 -14.08 -13.97
C ASP A 125 0.73 -12.97 -12.98
N ALA A 126 0.01 -13.26 -11.89
CA ALA A 126 -0.25 -12.30 -10.83
C ALA A 126 1.06 -11.80 -10.19
N ARG A 127 2.00 -12.72 -9.90
CA ARG A 127 3.34 -12.36 -9.38
C ARG A 127 4.09 -11.43 -10.33
N ARG A 128 4.13 -11.77 -11.64
CA ARG A 128 4.83 -10.96 -12.65
C ARG A 128 4.23 -9.57 -12.79
N TRP A 129 2.90 -9.46 -12.82
CA TRP A 129 2.22 -8.17 -12.91
C TRP A 129 2.45 -7.31 -11.67
N ALA A 130 2.39 -7.89 -10.47
CA ALA A 130 2.69 -7.19 -9.23
C ALA A 130 4.14 -6.69 -9.20
N TYR A 131 5.10 -7.53 -9.55
CA TYR A 131 6.51 -7.16 -9.67
C TYR A 131 6.74 -6.01 -10.66
N GLN A 132 6.17 -6.11 -11.87
CA GLN A 132 6.30 -5.07 -12.88
C GLN A 132 5.69 -3.76 -12.42
N THR A 133 4.47 -3.80 -11.84
CA THR A 133 3.80 -2.61 -11.31
C THR A 133 4.66 -1.94 -10.24
N ALA A 134 5.20 -2.71 -9.29
CA ALA A 134 6.07 -2.20 -8.24
C ALA A 134 7.31 -1.52 -8.79
N MET A 135 8.04 -2.20 -9.67
CA MET A 135 9.24 -1.66 -10.31
C MET A 135 8.97 -0.35 -11.06
N GLU A 136 7.85 -0.27 -11.78
CA GLU A 136 7.47 0.95 -12.48
C GLU A 136 7.08 2.08 -11.53
N LEU A 137 6.35 1.78 -10.44
CA LEU A 137 6.00 2.77 -9.41
C LEU A 137 7.23 3.37 -8.72
N GLU A 138 8.22 2.54 -8.39
CA GLU A 138 9.47 3.01 -7.79
C GLU A 138 10.22 3.99 -8.72
N THR A 139 10.19 3.77 -10.04
CA THR A 139 10.86 4.67 -11.00
C THR A 139 10.30 6.09 -10.99
N ILE A 140 9.08 6.27 -10.51
CA ILE A 140 8.42 7.58 -10.39
C ILE A 140 8.27 8.05 -8.93
N GLY A 141 8.94 7.34 -8.00
CA GLY A 141 9.11 7.77 -6.62
C GLY A 141 8.03 7.34 -5.64
N PHE A 142 7.09 6.46 -6.02
CA PHE A 142 6.22 5.79 -5.05
C PHE A 142 6.98 4.70 -4.30
N ASN A 143 6.70 4.57 -3.02
CA ASN A 143 7.26 3.50 -2.17
C ASN A 143 6.19 2.65 -1.48
N VAL A 144 4.90 2.97 -1.67
CA VAL A 144 3.75 2.21 -1.16
C VAL A 144 2.69 2.04 -2.24
N ASN A 145 2.26 0.81 -2.48
CA ASN A 145 1.10 0.51 -3.30
C ASN A 145 -0.03 -0.08 -2.45
N PHE A 146 -1.23 0.52 -2.51
CA PHE A 146 -2.42 -0.04 -1.86
C PHE A 146 -3.05 -1.12 -2.74
N ALA A 147 -2.37 -2.25 -2.82
CA ALA A 147 -2.71 -3.51 -3.45
C ALA A 147 -1.87 -4.63 -2.80
N PRO A 148 -2.25 -5.91 -2.89
CA PRO A 148 -3.36 -6.45 -3.66
C PRO A 148 -4.71 -6.36 -2.95
N VAL A 149 -5.77 -6.53 -3.75
CA VAL A 149 -7.15 -6.66 -3.24
C VAL A 149 -7.42 -8.11 -2.87
N LEU A 150 -7.82 -8.34 -1.60
CA LEU A 150 -8.11 -9.66 -1.02
C LEU A 150 -9.61 -9.93 -0.88
N ASP A 151 -10.45 -8.98 -1.27
CA ASP A 151 -11.89 -9.12 -1.18
C ASP A 151 -12.40 -10.23 -2.11
N ILE A 152 -13.33 -11.04 -1.59
CA ILE A 152 -13.94 -12.13 -2.34
C ILE A 152 -15.14 -11.59 -3.13
N GLY A 153 -15.11 -11.74 -4.46
CA GLY A 153 -16.24 -11.46 -5.34
C GLY A 153 -16.67 -10.01 -5.48
N ILE A 154 -15.85 -9.02 -5.12
CA ILE A 154 -16.19 -7.61 -5.33
C ILE A 154 -16.30 -7.29 -6.83
N PRO A 155 -17.15 -6.31 -7.20
CA PRO A 155 -17.43 -5.97 -8.59
C PRO A 155 -16.24 -5.34 -9.33
N TYR A 156 -16.45 -5.06 -10.60
CA TYR A 156 -15.54 -4.36 -11.51
C TYR A 156 -14.23 -5.07 -11.80
N GLY A 157 -14.19 -6.39 -11.60
CA GLY A 157 -13.01 -7.22 -11.89
C GLY A 157 -11.85 -7.01 -10.90
N ARG A 158 -12.09 -6.42 -9.74
CA ARG A 158 -11.07 -6.13 -8.73
C ARG A 158 -10.69 -7.36 -7.90
N SER A 159 -11.56 -8.38 -7.84
CA SER A 159 -11.30 -9.63 -7.11
C SER A 159 -10.63 -10.68 -8.00
N TYR A 160 -9.73 -11.48 -7.42
CA TYR A 160 -9.14 -12.66 -8.05
C TYR A 160 -10.07 -13.89 -8.06
N GLY A 161 -11.28 -13.79 -7.50
CA GLY A 161 -12.23 -14.88 -7.52
C GLY A 161 -13.43 -14.68 -6.60
N HIS A 162 -14.30 -15.71 -6.60
CA HIS A 162 -15.54 -15.74 -5.83
C HIS A 162 -15.46 -16.66 -4.60
N ASP A 163 -14.27 -17.18 -4.30
CA ASP A 163 -14.00 -18.03 -3.14
C ASP A 163 -12.64 -17.71 -2.51
N ALA A 164 -12.50 -18.05 -1.23
CA ALA A 164 -11.30 -17.73 -0.45
C ALA A 164 -10.03 -18.43 -0.98
N ALA A 165 -10.17 -19.63 -1.56
CA ALA A 165 -9.02 -20.40 -2.04
C ALA A 165 -8.43 -19.77 -3.30
N SER A 166 -9.27 -19.37 -4.25
CA SER A 166 -8.85 -18.67 -5.47
C SER A 166 -8.20 -17.33 -5.13
N VAL A 167 -8.86 -16.50 -4.30
CA VAL A 167 -8.32 -15.21 -3.89
C VAL A 167 -6.99 -15.39 -3.18
N SER A 168 -6.87 -16.28 -2.19
CA SER A 168 -5.62 -16.53 -1.46
C SER A 168 -4.48 -16.92 -2.41
N LYS A 169 -4.73 -17.84 -3.33
CA LYS A 169 -3.73 -18.37 -4.27
C LYS A 169 -3.11 -17.27 -5.15
N PHE A 170 -3.95 -16.39 -5.71
CA PHE A 170 -3.48 -15.32 -6.59
C PHE A 170 -2.89 -14.14 -5.83
N THR A 171 -3.48 -13.77 -4.70
CA THR A 171 -2.97 -12.67 -3.88
C THR A 171 -1.65 -13.02 -3.20
N GLU A 172 -1.45 -14.27 -2.77
CA GLU A 172 -0.16 -14.74 -2.26
C GLU A 172 0.93 -14.58 -3.34
N ALA A 173 0.64 -14.99 -4.57
CA ALA A 173 1.57 -14.80 -5.68
C ALA A 173 1.85 -13.33 -5.98
N ALA A 174 0.84 -12.46 -5.94
CA ALA A 174 1.01 -11.01 -6.11
C ALA A 174 1.89 -10.41 -5.00
N CYS A 175 1.68 -10.78 -3.73
CA CYS A 175 2.53 -10.36 -2.62
C CYS A 175 4.00 -10.74 -2.84
N ARG A 176 4.29 -11.97 -3.29
CA ARG A 176 5.66 -12.38 -3.65
C ARG A 176 6.26 -11.51 -4.75
N GLY A 177 5.44 -10.99 -5.66
CA GLY A 177 5.90 -10.05 -6.69
C GLY A 177 6.28 -8.70 -6.10
N TYR A 178 5.48 -8.18 -5.17
CA TYR A 178 5.77 -6.94 -4.45
C TYR A 178 7.01 -7.07 -3.56
N ASP A 179 7.13 -8.18 -2.80
CA ASP A 179 8.33 -8.46 -1.98
C ASP A 179 9.60 -8.52 -2.83
N GLN A 180 9.52 -9.19 -3.97
CA GLN A 180 10.66 -9.30 -4.89
C GLN A 180 11.12 -7.93 -5.41
N ALA A 181 10.20 -6.99 -5.61
CA ALA A 181 10.50 -5.63 -6.01
C ALA A 181 10.99 -4.77 -4.84
N GLY A 182 10.60 -5.08 -3.61
CA GLY A 182 10.95 -4.32 -2.41
C GLY A 182 10.01 -3.15 -2.10
N ILE A 183 8.86 -3.03 -2.78
CA ILE A 183 7.87 -2.00 -2.48
C ILE A 183 7.01 -2.38 -1.28
N ILE A 184 6.67 -1.43 -0.45
CA ILE A 184 5.68 -1.61 0.61
C ILE A 184 4.29 -1.75 -0.02
N TYR A 185 3.49 -2.71 0.46
CA TYR A 185 2.14 -2.94 -0.04
C TYR A 185 1.14 -3.14 1.07
N SER A 186 -0.15 -2.96 0.78
CA SER A 186 -1.23 -3.06 1.77
C SER A 186 -2.30 -4.03 1.31
N LEU A 187 -2.59 -5.00 2.19
CA LEU A 187 -3.65 -5.98 1.98
C LEU A 187 -5.02 -5.33 2.23
N LYS A 188 -5.91 -5.32 1.25
CA LYS A 188 -7.19 -4.61 1.37
C LYS A 188 -8.36 -5.39 0.78
N HIS A 189 -9.55 -5.16 1.33
CA HIS A 189 -9.96 -4.18 2.36
C HIS A 189 -10.38 -4.94 3.62
N PHE A 190 -9.51 -5.07 4.56
CA PHE A 190 -9.81 -5.82 5.79
C PHE A 190 -11.08 -5.26 6.49
N PRO A 191 -11.96 -6.11 7.00
CA PRO A 191 -11.93 -7.59 7.03
C PRO A 191 -12.55 -8.29 5.81
N GLY A 192 -12.87 -7.58 4.73
CA GLY A 192 -13.49 -8.04 3.50
C GLY A 192 -14.70 -7.19 3.11
N MET A 193 -14.72 -6.70 1.88
CA MET A 193 -15.81 -5.86 1.34
C MET A 193 -16.84 -6.62 0.51
N GLY A 194 -16.55 -7.86 0.09
CA GLY A 194 -17.36 -8.60 -0.88
C GLY A 194 -18.79 -8.93 -0.42
N LYS A 195 -19.09 -8.81 0.86
CA LYS A 195 -20.42 -9.04 1.44
C LYS A 195 -21.28 -7.77 1.56
N SER A 196 -20.84 -6.63 1.03
CA SER A 196 -21.65 -5.42 0.99
C SER A 196 -22.48 -5.35 -0.28
N GLU A 197 -23.73 -4.89 -0.13
CA GLU A 197 -24.66 -4.68 -1.24
C GLU A 197 -24.58 -3.26 -1.82
N VAL A 198 -23.83 -2.35 -1.17
CA VAL A 198 -23.76 -0.94 -1.53
C VAL A 198 -22.33 -0.50 -1.87
N ASP A 199 -22.22 0.46 -2.78
CA ASP A 199 -20.96 1.10 -3.13
C ASP A 199 -20.55 2.09 -2.01
N PRO A 200 -19.36 1.95 -1.40
CA PRO A 200 -18.90 2.82 -0.32
C PRO A 200 -18.71 4.29 -0.73
N HIS A 201 -18.69 4.58 -2.04
CA HIS A 201 -18.59 5.95 -2.53
C HIS A 201 -19.92 6.69 -2.59
N THR A 202 -21.04 5.97 -2.54
CA THR A 202 -22.39 6.53 -2.70
C THR A 202 -23.22 6.48 -1.43
N GLU A 203 -22.99 5.47 -0.57
CA GLU A 203 -23.74 5.26 0.65
C GLU A 203 -22.84 4.80 1.80
N GLN A 204 -23.35 4.88 3.03
CA GLN A 204 -22.64 4.35 4.18
C GLN A 204 -22.44 2.84 4.04
N TYR A 205 -21.20 2.44 3.88
CA TYR A 205 -20.82 1.03 3.77
C TYR A 205 -21.18 0.26 5.04
N ARG A 206 -21.91 -0.84 4.86
CA ARG A 206 -22.31 -1.70 5.96
C ARG A 206 -22.16 -3.17 5.57
N ILE A 207 -21.37 -3.90 6.34
CA ILE A 207 -21.27 -5.37 6.22
C ILE A 207 -22.37 -5.96 7.10
N THR A 208 -23.29 -6.71 6.49
CA THR A 208 -24.41 -7.38 7.18
C THR A 208 -24.10 -8.81 7.59
N ALA A 209 -22.99 -9.37 7.09
CA ALA A 209 -22.54 -10.71 7.47
C ALA A 209 -22.17 -10.79 8.97
N SER A 210 -22.46 -11.94 9.59
CA SER A 210 -22.06 -12.16 10.98
C SER A 210 -20.54 -12.26 11.11
N LYS A 211 -20.02 -12.02 12.32
CA LYS A 211 -18.60 -12.16 12.62
C LYS A 211 -18.07 -13.55 12.25
N GLU A 212 -18.86 -14.58 12.49
CA GLU A 212 -18.53 -15.97 12.21
C GLU A 212 -18.32 -16.19 10.72
N ILE A 213 -19.21 -15.67 9.87
CA ILE A 213 -19.11 -15.74 8.40
C ILE A 213 -17.85 -15.00 7.94
N LEU A 214 -17.61 -13.79 8.40
CA LEU A 214 -16.40 -13.03 8.06
C LEU A 214 -15.13 -13.79 8.43
N LEU A 215 -15.09 -14.39 9.63
CA LEU A 215 -13.93 -15.16 10.09
C LEU A 215 -13.71 -16.47 9.32
N GLN A 216 -14.78 -17.07 8.79
CA GLN A 216 -14.73 -18.36 8.06
C GLN A 216 -14.51 -18.20 6.56
N GLU A 217 -14.78 -17.02 6.01
CA GLU A 217 -14.69 -16.77 4.57
C GLU A 217 -13.77 -15.59 4.27
N ASP A 218 -14.22 -14.35 4.54
CA ASP A 218 -13.60 -13.13 4.04
C ASP A 218 -12.20 -12.86 4.63
N THR A 219 -11.94 -13.28 5.87
CA THR A 219 -10.62 -13.11 6.49
C THR A 219 -9.62 -14.21 6.14
N ILE A 220 -10.03 -15.29 5.44
CA ILE A 220 -9.13 -16.40 5.09
C ILE A 220 -7.97 -15.95 4.21
N PRO A 221 -8.16 -15.15 3.13
CA PRO A 221 -7.03 -14.67 2.33
C PRO A 221 -6.02 -13.87 3.16
N PHE A 222 -6.47 -13.02 4.07
CA PHE A 222 -5.59 -12.26 4.97
C PHE A 222 -4.80 -13.17 5.90
N LYS A 223 -5.46 -14.15 6.55
CA LYS A 223 -4.80 -15.10 7.43
C LYS A 223 -3.73 -15.90 6.71
N ASN A 224 -4.03 -16.38 5.49
CA ASN A 224 -3.10 -17.18 4.70
C ASN A 224 -1.83 -16.40 4.40
N ILE A 225 -1.95 -15.13 4.01
CA ILE A 225 -0.78 -14.29 3.74
C ILE A 225 0.00 -14.03 5.02
N ILE A 226 -0.66 -13.58 6.10
CA ILE A 226 -0.01 -13.29 7.38
C ILE A 226 0.74 -14.51 7.95
N GLN A 227 0.23 -15.73 7.72
CA GLN A 227 0.85 -16.96 8.21
C GLN A 227 1.97 -17.48 7.33
N ASN A 228 1.93 -17.20 6.01
CA ASN A 228 2.85 -17.76 5.02
C ASN A 228 4.01 -16.83 4.66
N PHE A 229 3.95 -15.57 5.09
CA PHE A 229 5.01 -14.59 4.87
C PHE A 229 5.68 -14.26 6.21
N ASP A 230 6.99 -14.16 6.19
CA ASP A 230 7.75 -13.67 7.34
C ASP A 230 7.33 -12.22 7.63
N ASN A 231 6.92 -11.95 8.88
CA ASN A 231 6.22 -10.76 9.36
C ASN A 231 6.99 -9.43 9.23
N GLN A 232 7.95 -9.29 8.32
CA GLN A 232 8.81 -8.10 8.27
C GLN A 232 8.38 -7.06 7.21
N ASP A 233 7.45 -7.40 6.32
CA ASP A 233 7.19 -6.62 5.11
C ASP A 233 5.74 -6.08 4.96
N PHE A 234 4.89 -6.24 6.00
CA PHE A 234 3.52 -5.72 5.97
C PHE A 234 3.36 -4.37 6.69
N MET A 235 2.62 -3.45 6.06
CA MET A 235 1.99 -2.31 6.73
C MET A 235 0.62 -2.69 7.27
#